data_ea73e49aa2f9d3519a6165b8ffe60700
#
_entry.id   ea73e49aa2f9d3519a6165b8ffe60700
#
_cell.length_a   1.000
_cell.length_b   1.000
_cell.length_c   1.000
_cell.angle_alpha   90.00
_cell.angle_beta   90.00
_cell.angle_gamma   90.00
#
_symmetry.space_group_name_H-M   'P 1'
#
loop_
_entity.id
_entity.type
_entity.pdbx_description
1 polymer ?
#
loop_
_entity_poly.entity_id
_entity_poly.type
_entity_poly.pdbx_seq_one_letter_code
_entity_poly.pdbx_strand_id
1 'polypeptide(L)'
;MKKIHLPYCILLVCAVILSSCHTRRAAMRGQPGEVVKPQQNVAQKYAAILGVSESDIQNGRLYEFVDDWMGTPYLFGGQDKGGIDCSGLAQLLEQQVYNINIPRSTGQQVLTIKRKYEDELAEGDLLFFDYDGKKFSHVGIYLQNGYYVHASSTKGVTITQLHDPYTYKYFSRCGSVVEVANAEPGK
;
A
#
# COMPACT_ATOMS: atom_id res chain seq x y z
N MET A 1 -34.46 61.71 47.61
CA MET A 1 -34.70 60.39 46.99
C MET A 1 -34.32 60.50 45.52
N LYS A 2 -33.10 60.14 45.14
CA LYS A 2 -32.62 60.14 43.76
C LYS A 2 -32.11 58.68 43.42
N LYS A 3 -32.78 58.04 42.48
CA LYS A 3 -32.41 56.74 42.01
C LYS A 3 -31.24 56.85 40.98
N ILE A 4 -30.13 56.16 41.25
CA ILE A 4 -28.98 56.10 40.39
C ILE A 4 -29.18 54.88 39.48
N HIS A 5 -29.31 55.15 38.18
CA HIS A 5 -29.32 54.10 37.16
C HIS A 5 -27.87 53.76 36.75
N LEU A 6 -27.47 52.55 36.99
CA LEU A 6 -26.19 52.00 36.58
C LEU A 6 -26.31 51.47 35.15
N PRO A 7 -25.50 51.95 34.19
CA PRO A 7 -25.55 51.36 32.83
C PRO A 7 -24.78 50.04 32.78
N TYR A 8 -25.44 49.01 32.28
CA TYR A 8 -24.88 47.72 31.94
C TYR A 8 -23.89 47.88 30.75
N CYS A 9 -22.60 47.76 31.02
CA CYS A 9 -21.59 47.57 29.99
C CYS A 9 -21.66 46.10 29.50
N ILE A 10 -22.26 45.89 28.35
CA ILE A 10 -22.20 44.60 27.64
C ILE A 10 -20.84 44.50 26.97
N LEU A 11 -19.94 43.76 27.57
CA LEU A 11 -18.67 43.33 26.95
C LEU A 11 -18.95 42.25 25.92
N LEU A 12 -18.99 42.66 24.66
CA LEU A 12 -19.01 41.75 23.49
C LEU A 12 -17.63 41.11 23.35
N VAL A 13 -17.47 39.93 23.92
CA VAL A 13 -16.30 39.09 23.68
C VAL A 13 -16.44 38.47 22.27
N CYS A 14 -15.79 39.08 21.28
CA CYS A 14 -15.57 38.46 19.97
C CYS A 14 -14.64 37.28 20.13
N ALA A 15 -15.22 36.06 20.26
CA ALA A 15 -14.49 34.83 20.14
C ALA A 15 -14.14 34.62 18.65
N VAL A 16 -12.94 35.03 18.27
CA VAL A 16 -12.35 34.69 16.97
C VAL A 16 -12.05 33.18 17.01
N ILE A 17 -12.96 32.37 16.44
CA ILE A 17 -12.72 30.96 16.19
C ILE A 17 -11.74 30.88 15.04
N LEU A 18 -10.46 30.78 15.33
CA LEU A 18 -9.45 30.36 14.38
C LEU A 18 -9.73 28.91 14.02
N SER A 19 -10.51 28.71 12.96
CA SER A 19 -10.69 27.42 12.31
C SER A 19 -9.36 27.03 11.67
N SER A 20 -8.46 26.44 12.49
CA SER A 20 -7.27 25.78 12.00
C SER A 20 -7.72 24.56 11.19
N CYS A 21 -7.69 24.68 9.85
CA CYS A 21 -7.74 23.55 8.96
C CYS A 21 -6.49 22.69 9.15
N HIS A 22 -6.42 21.98 10.27
CA HIS A 22 -5.56 20.80 10.37
C HIS A 22 -6.20 19.74 9.50
N THR A 23 -5.68 19.62 8.28
CA THR A 23 -5.88 18.43 7.45
C THR A 23 -5.29 17.28 8.25
N ARG A 24 -6.10 16.69 9.14
CA ARG A 24 -5.76 15.42 9.77
C ARG A 24 -5.68 14.39 8.64
N ARG A 25 -4.48 14.05 8.20
CA ARG A 25 -4.22 12.74 7.62
C ARG A 25 -4.65 11.76 8.71
N ALA A 26 -5.91 11.34 8.65
CA ALA A 26 -6.40 10.25 9.46
C ALA A 26 -5.56 9.03 9.07
N ALA A 27 -4.66 8.62 9.96
CA ALA A 27 -4.06 7.32 9.85
C ALA A 27 -5.23 6.34 9.79
N MET A 28 -5.43 5.69 8.64
CA MET A 28 -6.47 4.67 8.44
C MET A 28 -6.11 3.47 9.31
N ARG A 29 -6.50 3.51 10.58
CA ARG A 29 -6.55 2.36 11.47
C ARG A 29 -7.90 1.67 11.29
N GLY A 30 -8.08 1.00 10.13
CA GLY A 30 -9.15 0.02 10.02
C GLY A 30 -8.74 -1.28 10.71
N GLN A 31 -9.70 -1.98 11.28
CA GLN A 31 -9.46 -3.31 11.85
C GLN A 31 -9.14 -4.31 10.72
N PRO A 32 -8.34 -5.37 10.98
CA PRO A 32 -8.13 -6.44 10.02
C PRO A 32 -9.48 -7.01 9.57
N GLY A 33 -9.76 -6.98 8.25
CA GLY A 33 -11.01 -7.49 7.68
C GLY A 33 -12.06 -6.44 7.28
N GLU A 34 -11.88 -5.15 7.58
CA GLU A 34 -12.77 -4.10 7.09
C GLU A 34 -12.43 -3.75 5.64
N VAL A 35 -13.39 -3.99 4.73
CA VAL A 35 -13.28 -3.58 3.32
C VAL A 35 -13.48 -2.06 3.25
N VAL A 36 -12.38 -1.33 3.20
CA VAL A 36 -12.39 0.13 2.96
C VAL A 36 -12.45 0.37 1.46
N LYS A 37 -13.54 0.97 0.98
CA LYS A 37 -13.63 1.36 -0.44
C LYS A 37 -12.63 2.47 -0.75
N PRO A 38 -11.95 2.43 -1.91
CA PRO A 38 -11.06 3.50 -2.32
C PRO A 38 -11.82 4.80 -2.60
N GLN A 39 -11.11 5.92 -2.58
CA GLN A 39 -11.64 7.18 -3.08
C GLN A 39 -12.04 7.01 -4.55
N GLN A 40 -13.13 7.67 -4.98
CA GLN A 40 -13.68 7.49 -6.32
C GLN A 40 -12.66 7.75 -7.44
N ASN A 41 -11.83 8.77 -7.32
CA ASN A 41 -10.77 9.08 -8.28
C ASN A 41 -9.70 7.98 -8.36
N VAL A 42 -9.38 7.32 -7.24
CA VAL A 42 -8.45 6.18 -7.19
C VAL A 42 -9.08 4.97 -7.86
N ALA A 43 -10.36 4.66 -7.53
CA ALA A 43 -11.08 3.57 -8.17
C ALA A 43 -11.14 3.72 -9.70
N GLN A 44 -11.51 4.89 -10.21
CA GLN A 44 -11.55 5.19 -11.64
C GLN A 44 -10.18 5.03 -12.32
N LYS A 45 -9.14 5.58 -11.69
CA LYS A 45 -7.76 5.49 -12.21
C LYS A 45 -7.32 4.05 -12.37
N TYR A 46 -7.47 3.24 -11.32
CA TYR A 46 -6.99 1.86 -11.33
C TYR A 46 -7.87 0.94 -12.17
N ALA A 47 -9.17 1.16 -12.21
CA ALA A 47 -10.07 0.47 -13.14
C ALA A 47 -9.62 0.66 -14.60
N ALA A 48 -9.29 1.88 -14.99
CA ALA A 48 -8.78 2.17 -16.34
C ALA A 48 -7.41 1.53 -16.61
N ILE A 49 -6.48 1.56 -15.65
CA ILE A 49 -5.14 0.96 -15.79
C ILE A 49 -5.23 -0.57 -15.92
N LEU A 50 -6.07 -1.20 -15.11
CA LEU A 50 -6.18 -2.65 -15.03
C LEU A 50 -7.18 -3.25 -16.03
N GLY A 51 -7.97 -2.40 -16.72
CA GLY A 51 -8.98 -2.84 -17.68
C GLY A 51 -10.15 -3.59 -17.02
N VAL A 52 -10.58 -3.14 -15.85
CA VAL A 52 -11.68 -3.71 -15.06
C VAL A 52 -12.74 -2.64 -14.79
N SER A 53 -13.88 -3.00 -14.17
CA SER A 53 -14.88 -2.00 -13.77
C SER A 53 -14.49 -1.31 -12.45
N GLU A 54 -14.98 -0.09 -12.21
CA GLU A 54 -14.73 0.61 -10.93
C GLU A 54 -15.25 -0.19 -9.72
N SER A 55 -16.32 -0.96 -9.91
CA SER A 55 -16.88 -1.82 -8.86
C SER A 55 -15.98 -2.97 -8.46
N ASP A 56 -15.00 -3.33 -9.30
CA ASP A 56 -14.04 -4.40 -9.02
C ASP A 56 -12.86 -3.90 -8.18
N ILE A 57 -12.65 -2.58 -8.12
CA ILE A 57 -11.64 -1.94 -7.28
C ILE A 57 -12.18 -1.79 -5.84
N GLN A 58 -12.08 -2.85 -5.05
CA GLN A 58 -12.72 -2.89 -3.71
C GLN A 58 -11.73 -2.72 -2.56
N ASN A 59 -10.47 -3.11 -2.73
CA ASN A 59 -9.45 -3.00 -1.69
C ASN A 59 -8.85 -1.58 -1.64
N GLY A 60 -9.57 -0.63 -1.05
CA GLY A 60 -9.16 0.78 -1.00
C GLY A 60 -7.79 0.98 -0.38
N ARG A 61 -7.44 0.23 0.67
CA ARG A 61 -6.12 0.34 1.30
C ARG A 61 -4.99 -0.02 0.34
N LEU A 62 -5.17 -1.09 -0.44
CA LEU A 62 -4.19 -1.52 -1.44
C LEU A 62 -4.00 -0.45 -2.52
N TYR A 63 -5.09 0.00 -3.13
CA TYR A 63 -5.00 0.95 -4.24
C TYR A 63 -4.57 2.35 -3.82
N GLU A 64 -4.96 2.82 -2.63
CA GLU A 64 -4.46 4.08 -2.07
C GLU A 64 -2.97 4.00 -1.70
N PHE A 65 -2.51 2.87 -1.15
CA PHE A 65 -1.09 2.62 -0.94
C PHE A 65 -0.33 2.66 -2.26
N VAL A 66 -0.80 1.92 -3.27
CA VAL A 66 -0.17 1.88 -4.59
C VAL A 66 -0.14 3.29 -5.20
N ASP A 67 -1.25 4.03 -5.12
CA ASP A 67 -1.33 5.41 -5.65
C ASP A 67 -0.33 6.35 -4.99
N ASP A 68 -0.20 6.25 -3.68
CA ASP A 68 0.76 7.06 -2.91
C ASP A 68 2.22 6.74 -3.29
N TRP A 69 2.54 5.48 -3.63
CA TRP A 69 3.90 5.05 -3.95
C TRP A 69 4.27 5.12 -5.43
N MET A 70 3.30 5.28 -6.35
CA MET A 70 3.58 5.34 -7.80
C MET A 70 4.63 6.38 -8.14
N GLY A 71 5.60 5.99 -8.98
CA GLY A 71 6.69 6.85 -9.45
C GLY A 71 7.81 7.10 -8.44
N THR A 72 7.74 6.56 -7.22
CA THR A 72 8.86 6.64 -6.26
C THR A 72 10.12 6.02 -6.89
N PRO A 73 11.28 6.70 -6.88
CA PRO A 73 12.49 6.21 -7.51
C PRO A 73 12.97 4.88 -6.91
N TYR A 74 13.63 4.06 -7.74
CA TYR A 74 14.31 2.87 -7.22
C TYR A 74 15.59 3.25 -6.49
N LEU A 75 15.76 2.70 -5.30
CA LEU A 75 17.00 2.78 -4.53
C LEU A 75 17.25 1.44 -3.83
N PHE A 76 18.34 0.76 -4.16
CA PHE A 76 18.69 -0.50 -3.51
C PHE A 76 18.84 -0.30 -1.98
N GLY A 77 18.13 -1.11 -1.19
CA GLY A 77 18.06 -0.97 0.27
C GLY A 77 17.15 0.16 0.76
N GLY A 78 16.57 0.97 -0.12
CA GLY A 78 15.68 2.08 0.23
C GLY A 78 14.33 1.62 0.78
N GLN A 79 13.70 2.47 1.61
CA GLN A 79 12.43 2.20 2.28
C GLN A 79 11.56 3.46 2.47
N ASP A 80 11.82 4.52 1.71
CA ASP A 80 11.07 5.78 1.83
C ASP A 80 10.78 6.41 0.47
N LYS A 81 10.16 7.60 0.47
CA LYS A 81 9.79 8.33 -0.75
C LYS A 81 10.98 8.90 -1.52
N GLY A 82 12.16 8.98 -0.92
CA GLY A 82 13.41 9.32 -1.61
C GLY A 82 13.95 8.17 -2.46
N GLY A 83 13.53 6.94 -2.18
CA GLY A 83 13.85 5.75 -2.94
C GLY A 83 13.49 4.46 -2.23
N ILE A 84 13.03 3.48 -3.01
CA ILE A 84 12.60 2.19 -2.49
C ILE A 84 13.02 1.05 -3.41
N ASP A 85 13.39 -0.12 -2.84
CA ASP A 85 13.57 -1.34 -3.62
C ASP A 85 12.34 -2.25 -3.61
N CYS A 86 12.37 -3.31 -4.41
CA CYS A 86 11.24 -4.22 -4.58
C CYS A 86 10.78 -4.87 -3.27
N SER A 87 11.72 -5.37 -2.48
CA SER A 87 11.42 -6.02 -1.19
C SER A 87 11.01 -5.04 -0.10
N GLY A 88 11.52 -3.80 -0.15
CA GLY A 88 11.07 -2.70 0.71
C GLY A 88 9.63 -2.31 0.43
N LEU A 89 9.26 -2.20 -0.86
CA LEU A 89 7.88 -1.92 -1.26
C LEU A 89 6.92 -3.02 -0.79
N ALA A 90 7.27 -4.29 -1.01
CA ALA A 90 6.47 -5.42 -0.56
C ALA A 90 6.33 -5.43 0.98
N GLN A 91 7.42 -5.21 1.71
CA GLN A 91 7.40 -5.17 3.18
C GLN A 91 6.48 -4.07 3.71
N LEU A 92 6.57 -2.85 3.16
CA LEU A 92 5.74 -1.72 3.59
C LEU A 92 4.27 -1.93 3.22
N LEU A 93 3.98 -2.50 2.05
CA LEU A 93 2.62 -2.81 1.63
C LEU A 93 2.00 -3.84 2.57
N GLU A 94 2.66 -4.96 2.84
CA GLU A 94 2.15 -5.99 3.75
C GLU A 94 1.88 -5.42 5.14
N GLN A 95 2.78 -4.58 5.64
CA GLN A 95 2.61 -3.95 6.95
C GLN A 95 1.45 -2.94 6.98
N GLN A 96 1.36 -2.05 5.98
CA GLN A 96 0.42 -0.92 6.03
C GLN A 96 -0.99 -1.31 5.55
N VAL A 97 -1.09 -2.23 4.58
CA VAL A 97 -2.36 -2.67 4.00
C VAL A 97 -2.95 -3.83 4.79
N TYR A 98 -2.13 -4.85 5.07
CA TYR A 98 -2.59 -6.12 5.67
C TYR A 98 -2.22 -6.29 7.14
N ASN A 99 -1.40 -5.37 7.71
CA ASN A 99 -0.87 -5.44 9.08
C ASN A 99 -0.04 -6.71 9.34
N ILE A 100 0.64 -7.20 8.31
CA ILE A 100 1.52 -8.38 8.36
C ILE A 100 2.98 -7.92 8.26
N ASN A 101 3.83 -8.38 9.17
CA ASN A 101 5.26 -8.13 9.11
C ASN A 101 5.96 -9.25 8.34
N ILE A 102 6.60 -8.91 7.23
CA ILE A 102 7.43 -9.84 6.44
C ILE A 102 8.91 -9.42 6.48
N PRO A 103 9.84 -10.36 6.23
CA PRO A 103 11.26 -10.05 6.20
C PRO A 103 11.65 -8.99 5.16
N ARG A 104 12.83 -8.36 5.35
CA ARG A 104 13.30 -7.29 4.47
C ARG A 104 13.74 -7.76 3.08
N SER A 105 14.27 -8.95 2.95
CA SER A 105 14.85 -9.45 1.69
C SER A 105 13.93 -10.40 0.94
N THR A 106 13.95 -10.36 -0.40
CA THR A 106 13.15 -11.24 -1.27
C THR A 106 13.37 -12.72 -0.98
N GLY A 107 14.63 -13.12 -0.75
CA GLY A 107 14.97 -14.51 -0.42
C GLY A 107 14.37 -15.02 0.89
N GLN A 108 14.08 -14.12 1.83
CA GLN A 108 13.35 -14.46 3.05
C GLN A 108 11.84 -14.32 2.87
N GLN A 109 11.38 -13.32 2.10
CA GLN A 109 9.96 -13.12 1.80
C GLN A 109 9.34 -14.32 1.10
N VAL A 110 10.05 -14.96 0.18
CA VAL A 110 9.56 -16.17 -0.50
C VAL A 110 9.30 -17.35 0.43
N LEU A 111 9.85 -17.34 1.64
CA LEU A 111 9.62 -18.36 2.67
C LEU A 111 8.37 -18.07 3.51
N THR A 112 7.79 -16.88 3.40
CA THR A 112 6.59 -16.49 4.17
C THR A 112 5.30 -16.68 3.40
N ILE A 113 5.35 -17.22 2.18
CA ILE A 113 4.15 -17.41 1.38
C ILE A 113 3.63 -18.86 1.41
N LYS A 114 2.31 -19.00 1.41
CA LYS A 114 1.64 -20.21 0.95
C LYS A 114 1.60 -20.17 -0.57
N ARG A 115 2.35 -21.07 -1.20
CA ARG A 115 2.46 -21.13 -2.66
C ARG A 115 1.09 -21.33 -3.31
N LYS A 116 0.87 -20.63 -4.41
CA LYS A 116 -0.30 -20.72 -5.29
C LYS A 116 0.12 -21.06 -6.72
N TYR A 117 -0.86 -21.53 -7.51
CA TYR A 117 -0.77 -21.49 -8.97
C TYR A 117 -1.18 -20.09 -9.47
N GLU A 118 -0.85 -19.81 -10.72
CA GLU A 118 -1.07 -18.47 -11.30
C GLU A 118 -2.56 -18.13 -11.43
N ASP A 119 -3.40 -19.14 -11.72
CA ASP A 119 -4.85 -19.02 -11.82
C ASP A 119 -5.56 -18.83 -10.45
N GLU A 120 -4.83 -19.00 -9.35
CA GLU A 120 -5.31 -18.76 -7.98
C GLU A 120 -4.90 -17.39 -7.44
N LEU A 121 -4.23 -16.56 -8.26
CA LEU A 121 -3.74 -15.25 -7.80
C LEU A 121 -4.88 -14.33 -7.37
N ALA A 122 -4.68 -13.69 -6.24
CA ALA A 122 -5.54 -12.68 -5.67
C ALA A 122 -4.75 -11.40 -5.32
N GLU A 123 -5.46 -10.28 -5.17
CA GLU A 123 -4.86 -9.01 -4.75
C GLU A 123 -4.01 -9.18 -3.48
N GLY A 124 -2.81 -8.61 -3.50
CA GLY A 124 -1.85 -8.70 -2.40
C GLY A 124 -0.92 -9.91 -2.47
N ASP A 125 -1.15 -10.90 -3.34
CA ASP A 125 -0.24 -12.03 -3.48
C ASP A 125 1.13 -11.55 -3.98
N LEU A 126 2.19 -12.15 -3.44
CA LEU A 126 3.56 -11.86 -3.85
C LEU A 126 3.95 -12.68 -5.07
N LEU A 127 4.60 -12.03 -6.03
CA LEU A 127 5.14 -12.59 -7.26
C LEU A 127 6.66 -12.50 -7.20
N PHE A 128 7.36 -13.63 -7.38
CA PHE A 128 8.82 -13.69 -7.36
C PHE A 128 9.38 -14.00 -8.74
N PHE A 129 10.50 -13.35 -9.06
CA PHE A 129 11.16 -13.44 -10.34
C PHE A 129 12.65 -13.77 -10.17
N ASP A 130 13.20 -14.51 -11.12
CA ASP A 130 14.59 -14.98 -11.15
C ASP A 130 15.40 -14.18 -12.20
N TYR A 131 15.74 -12.91 -11.90
CA TYR A 131 16.57 -12.13 -12.81
C TYR A 131 18.05 -12.47 -12.64
N ASP A 132 18.82 -12.35 -13.73
CA ASP A 132 20.27 -12.53 -13.77
C ASP A 132 20.75 -13.88 -13.22
N GLY A 133 19.93 -14.92 -13.40
CA GLY A 133 20.21 -16.26 -12.89
C GLY A 133 20.12 -16.42 -11.37
N LYS A 134 19.69 -15.40 -10.67
CA LYS A 134 19.53 -15.43 -9.20
C LYS A 134 18.08 -15.74 -8.84
N LYS A 135 17.89 -16.78 -8.02
CA LYS A 135 16.59 -17.19 -7.52
C LYS A 135 15.96 -16.10 -6.65
N PHE A 136 14.69 -15.80 -6.93
CA PHE A 136 13.89 -14.83 -6.16
C PHE A 136 14.59 -13.47 -5.98
N SER A 137 15.29 -13.01 -7.02
CA SER A 137 16.03 -11.74 -6.97
C SER A 137 15.13 -10.51 -7.03
N HIS A 138 13.85 -10.69 -7.39
CA HIS A 138 12.88 -9.61 -7.48
C HIS A 138 11.50 -10.05 -6.98
N VAL A 139 10.71 -9.10 -6.48
CA VAL A 139 9.35 -9.31 -6.00
C VAL A 139 8.44 -8.19 -6.51
N GLY A 140 7.21 -8.55 -6.85
CA GLY A 140 6.10 -7.66 -7.09
C GLY A 140 4.87 -8.10 -6.30
N ILE A 141 3.86 -7.26 -6.26
CA ILE A 141 2.60 -7.51 -5.58
C ILE A 141 1.48 -7.53 -6.62
N TYR A 142 0.77 -8.65 -6.68
CA TYR A 142 -0.34 -8.82 -7.62
C TYR A 142 -1.49 -7.87 -7.28
N LEU A 143 -2.05 -7.26 -8.31
CA LEU A 143 -3.26 -6.43 -8.19
C LEU A 143 -4.46 -7.24 -8.66
N GLN A 144 -4.80 -7.15 -9.92
CA GLN A 144 -5.81 -8.00 -10.57
C GLN A 144 -5.65 -7.95 -12.10
N ASN A 145 -6.40 -8.79 -12.81
CA ASN A 145 -6.41 -8.87 -14.27
C ASN A 145 -5.02 -9.03 -14.89
N GLY A 146 -4.13 -9.79 -14.23
CA GLY A 146 -2.77 -10.03 -14.70
C GLY A 146 -1.81 -8.86 -14.51
N TYR A 147 -2.13 -7.86 -13.70
CA TYR A 147 -1.24 -6.75 -13.38
C TYR A 147 -0.65 -6.87 -11.98
N TYR A 148 0.55 -6.36 -11.81
CA TYR A 148 1.24 -6.26 -10.52
C TYR A 148 1.99 -4.94 -10.39
N VAL A 149 2.17 -4.48 -9.17
CA VAL A 149 3.00 -3.32 -8.82
C VAL A 149 4.36 -3.79 -8.30
N HIS A 150 5.43 -3.09 -8.70
CA HIS A 150 6.78 -3.37 -8.22
C HIS A 150 7.66 -2.11 -8.28
N ALA A 151 8.79 -2.11 -7.55
CA ALA A 151 9.83 -1.12 -7.72
C ALA A 151 10.82 -1.57 -8.81
N SER A 152 10.63 -1.06 -10.02
CA SER A 152 11.51 -1.31 -11.16
C SER A 152 12.82 -0.54 -11.01
N SER A 153 13.96 -1.18 -11.27
CA SER A 153 15.27 -0.52 -11.22
C SER A 153 15.45 0.61 -12.23
N THR A 154 14.60 0.67 -13.27
CA THR A 154 14.68 1.68 -14.34
C THR A 154 13.53 2.69 -14.32
N LYS A 155 12.38 2.34 -13.76
CA LYS A 155 11.16 3.17 -13.80
C LYS A 155 10.68 3.62 -12.41
N GLY A 156 11.30 3.11 -11.32
CA GLY A 156 10.78 3.28 -9.98
C GLY A 156 9.53 2.42 -9.76
N VAL A 157 8.67 2.82 -8.82
CA VAL A 157 7.41 2.11 -8.54
C VAL A 157 6.46 2.26 -9.71
N THR A 158 6.09 1.13 -10.31
CA THR A 158 5.28 1.06 -11.54
C THR A 158 4.40 -0.19 -11.57
N ILE A 159 3.38 -0.16 -12.42
CA ILE A 159 2.52 -1.32 -12.71
C ILE A 159 2.94 -1.95 -14.03
N THR A 160 2.98 -3.27 -14.05
CA THR A 160 3.38 -4.06 -15.21
C THR A 160 2.43 -5.25 -15.37
N GLN A 161 2.21 -5.72 -16.61
CA GLN A 161 1.48 -6.96 -16.88
C GLN A 161 2.36 -8.17 -16.56
N LEU A 162 1.80 -9.17 -15.87
CA LEU A 162 2.52 -10.41 -15.54
C LEU A 162 2.98 -11.14 -16.81
N HIS A 163 2.12 -11.21 -17.83
CA HIS A 163 2.42 -11.86 -19.10
C HIS A 163 3.17 -10.98 -20.11
N ASP A 164 3.78 -9.88 -19.66
CA ASP A 164 4.72 -9.16 -20.51
C ASP A 164 5.86 -10.10 -20.94
N PRO A 165 6.14 -10.25 -22.25
CA PRO A 165 7.09 -11.24 -22.75
C PRO A 165 8.51 -11.09 -22.20
N TYR A 166 8.90 -9.88 -21.81
CA TYR A 166 10.22 -9.62 -21.25
C TYR A 166 10.31 -10.06 -19.78
N THR A 167 9.27 -9.88 -18.99
CA THR A 167 9.27 -10.15 -17.55
C THR A 167 8.80 -11.55 -17.22
N TYR A 168 7.81 -12.10 -17.96
CA TYR A 168 7.19 -13.39 -17.67
C TYR A 168 8.16 -14.58 -17.70
N LYS A 169 9.17 -14.56 -18.57
CA LYS A 169 10.20 -15.62 -18.63
C LYS A 169 11.02 -15.77 -17.35
N TYR A 170 10.99 -14.75 -16.48
CA TYR A 170 11.66 -14.78 -15.19
C TYR A 170 10.71 -15.10 -14.02
N PHE A 171 9.40 -15.14 -14.27
CA PHE A 171 8.43 -15.49 -13.26
C PHE A 171 8.67 -16.90 -12.75
N SER A 172 8.79 -17.06 -11.43
CA SER A 172 9.18 -18.34 -10.85
C SER A 172 8.30 -18.84 -9.72
N ARG A 173 7.67 -17.96 -8.98
CA ARG A 173 6.82 -18.34 -7.85
C ARG A 173 5.83 -17.25 -7.49
N CYS A 174 4.67 -17.66 -6.95
CA CYS A 174 3.70 -16.75 -6.34
C CYS A 174 3.02 -17.38 -5.13
N GLY A 175 2.37 -16.56 -4.34
CA GLY A 175 1.53 -17.00 -3.24
C GLY A 175 1.12 -15.91 -2.27
N SER A 176 0.16 -16.26 -1.42
CA SER A 176 -0.32 -15.38 -0.35
C SER A 176 0.64 -15.40 0.83
N VAL A 177 0.90 -14.23 1.38
CA VAL A 177 1.62 -14.13 2.65
C VAL A 177 0.81 -14.84 3.74
N VAL A 178 1.48 -15.69 4.50
CA VAL A 178 0.91 -16.31 5.69
C VAL A 178 1.51 -15.64 6.92
N GLU A 179 0.64 -15.30 7.87
CA GLU A 179 1.10 -14.78 9.15
C GLU A 179 1.97 -15.86 9.80
N VAL A 180 3.28 -15.60 9.84
CA VAL A 180 4.19 -16.44 10.63
C VAL A 180 3.86 -16.11 12.08
N ALA A 181 3.07 -16.97 12.75
CA ALA A 181 2.87 -16.87 14.17
C ALA A 181 4.26 -16.71 14.80
N ASN A 182 4.48 -15.58 15.48
CA ASN A 182 5.75 -15.28 16.13
C ASN A 182 6.14 -16.50 16.96
N ALA A 183 7.16 -17.24 16.48
CA ALA A 183 7.79 -18.25 17.31
C ALA A 183 8.32 -17.48 18.51
N GLU A 184 7.74 -17.69 19.68
CA GLU A 184 8.27 -17.14 20.92
C GLU A 184 9.74 -17.51 20.97
N PRO A 185 10.65 -16.55 21.26
CA PRO A 185 12.05 -16.90 21.44
C PRO A 185 12.11 -17.93 22.58
N GLY A 186 12.49 -19.14 22.22
CA GLY A 186 12.53 -20.28 23.14
C GLY A 186 13.22 -19.92 24.45
N LYS A 187 12.53 -20.27 25.55
CA LYS A 187 13.07 -20.23 26.90
C LYS A 187 14.30 -21.12 27.00
#